data_a275ff28cc6ea1e78fdfc0535cbad608
#
_entry.id   a275ff28cc6ea1e78fdfc0535cbad608
#
_cell.length_a   1.000
_cell.length_b   1.000
_cell.length_c   1.000
_cell.angle_alpha   90.00
_cell.angle_beta   90.00
_cell.angle_gamma   90.00
#
_symmetry.space_group_name_H-M   'P 1'
#
loop_
_entity.id
_entity.type
_entity.pdbx_description
1 polymer ?
#
loop_
_entity_poly.entity_id
_entity_poly.type
_entity_poly.pdbx_seq_one_letter_code
_entity_poly.pdbx_strand_id
1 'polypeptide(L)'
;DTFGSRGIPFQFFDALMPSERLEQAMAELVPGLSAHPYLSGVEKACFMSHAVLWKQALDEGVPYIAVFEDDVLLGEGAEQFLAEDTWLQERFDPDSAFVVRLETMFMHVLTSPSGVADYGGRAFPLLESEHCGTAGYIISRKAMRFFLDRFAVLPPERIKAVDLMMFTYFFDKEGMPVYQVSPALCTQELHYAKFLSQNSMLGSDLEKDREQGRRHRRSLKVMFDLKRALGKFGREKKKRMESQRQAELEKVYGRRVILFK
;
A
#
# COMPACT_ATOMS: atom_id res chain seq x y z
N ASP A 1 22.94 0.80 -6.27
CA ASP A 1 22.52 1.19 -4.91
C ASP A 1 22.05 2.63 -4.91
N THR A 2 20.75 2.82 -5.14
CA THR A 2 20.12 4.15 -5.27
C THR A 2 20.07 4.89 -3.93
N PHE A 3 19.90 4.20 -2.83
CA PHE A 3 19.79 4.78 -1.49
C PHE A 3 21.17 5.18 -0.95
N GLY A 4 22.13 4.27 -0.93
CA GLY A 4 23.48 4.51 -0.41
C GLY A 4 24.22 5.62 -1.16
N SER A 5 24.07 5.70 -2.50
CA SER A 5 24.67 6.77 -3.31
C SER A 5 24.12 8.16 -2.99
N ARG A 6 22.95 8.26 -2.35
CA ARG A 6 22.32 9.51 -1.87
C ARG A 6 22.47 9.75 -0.38
N GLY A 7 23.27 8.90 0.33
CA GLY A 7 23.45 9.00 1.77
C GLY A 7 22.19 8.69 2.59
N ILE A 8 21.22 7.95 2.01
CA ILE A 8 19.99 7.54 2.69
C ILE A 8 20.31 6.23 3.43
N PRO A 9 20.16 6.18 4.77
CA PRO A 9 20.32 4.95 5.52
C PRO A 9 19.20 3.96 5.19
N PHE A 10 19.53 2.70 4.98
CA PHE A 10 18.55 1.66 4.69
C PHE A 10 19.02 0.30 5.18
N GLN A 11 18.08 -0.61 5.33
CA GLN A 11 18.31 -2.01 5.63
C GLN A 11 17.59 -2.85 4.60
N PHE A 12 18.25 -3.92 4.13
CA PHE A 12 17.60 -4.91 3.31
C PHE A 12 16.73 -5.81 4.18
N PHE A 13 15.54 -6.06 3.70
CA PHE A 13 14.64 -7.09 4.21
C PHE A 13 14.54 -8.20 3.18
N ASP A 14 14.91 -9.43 3.56
CA ASP A 14 14.76 -10.59 2.70
C ASP A 14 13.28 -10.94 2.54
N ALA A 15 12.69 -10.52 1.43
CA ALA A 15 11.31 -10.77 1.09
C ALA A 15 10.99 -12.27 1.13
N LEU A 16 9.80 -12.59 1.58
CA LEU A 16 9.36 -13.98 1.65
C LEU A 16 9.14 -14.54 0.23
N MET A 17 9.56 -15.78 0.06
CA MET A 17 9.29 -16.57 -1.14
C MET A 17 8.37 -17.74 -0.78
N PRO A 18 7.65 -18.33 -1.77
CA PRO A 18 6.87 -19.55 -1.53
C PRO A 18 7.74 -20.65 -0.89
N SER A 19 7.49 -20.96 0.38
CA SER A 19 8.32 -21.84 1.22
C SER A 19 7.57 -22.21 2.52
N GLU A 20 8.12 -23.12 3.31
CA GLU A 20 7.60 -23.42 4.64
C GLU A 20 7.59 -22.18 5.56
N ARG A 21 8.58 -21.30 5.44
CA ARG A 21 8.64 -20.03 6.19
C ARG A 21 7.44 -19.14 5.86
N LEU A 22 7.01 -19.08 4.61
CA LEU A 22 5.81 -18.35 4.20
C LEU A 22 4.55 -18.95 4.83
N GLU A 23 4.40 -20.29 4.80
CA GLU A 23 3.24 -20.98 5.38
C GLU A 23 3.15 -20.76 6.89
N GLN A 24 4.28 -20.81 7.61
CA GLN A 24 4.34 -20.52 9.03
C GLN A 24 3.95 -19.07 9.34
N ALA A 25 4.48 -18.11 8.60
CA ALA A 25 4.16 -16.69 8.77
C ALA A 25 2.67 -16.40 8.50
N MET A 26 2.09 -17.04 7.47
CA MET A 26 0.66 -16.93 7.18
C MET A 26 -0.19 -17.52 8.33
N ALA A 27 0.16 -18.68 8.83
CA ALA A 27 -0.57 -19.33 9.93
C ALA A 27 -0.55 -18.45 11.21
N GLU A 28 0.54 -17.77 11.46
CA GLU A 28 0.72 -16.90 12.62
C GLU A 28 0.01 -15.56 12.50
N LEU A 29 0.21 -14.85 11.38
CA LEU A 29 -0.18 -13.44 11.26
C LEU A 29 -1.45 -13.23 10.44
N VAL A 30 -1.69 -14.06 9.41
CA VAL A 30 -2.81 -13.91 8.47
C VAL A 30 -3.39 -15.28 8.10
N PRO A 31 -4.01 -16.01 9.04
CA PRO A 31 -4.44 -17.40 8.81
C PRO A 31 -5.36 -17.56 7.60
N GLY A 32 -6.21 -16.56 7.34
CA GLY A 32 -7.10 -16.56 6.17
C GLY A 32 -6.37 -16.55 4.82
N LEU A 33 -5.10 -16.14 4.79
CA LEU A 33 -4.32 -16.07 3.55
C LEU A 33 -3.86 -17.47 3.09
N SER A 34 -3.53 -18.39 4.02
CA SER A 34 -3.17 -19.77 3.68
C SER A 34 -4.26 -20.46 2.86
N ALA A 35 -5.51 -20.30 3.27
CA ALA A 35 -6.67 -20.90 2.60
C ALA A 35 -7.18 -20.08 1.40
N HIS A 36 -6.53 -18.98 1.02
CA HIS A 36 -7.00 -18.11 -0.05
C HIS A 36 -6.75 -18.76 -1.43
N PRO A 37 -7.82 -19.04 -2.23
CA PRO A 37 -7.69 -19.88 -3.43
C PRO A 37 -7.22 -19.12 -4.68
N TYR A 38 -7.22 -17.79 -4.66
CA TYR A 38 -6.97 -16.99 -5.87
C TYR A 38 -5.68 -16.18 -5.85
N LEU A 39 -5.14 -15.86 -4.67
CA LEU A 39 -3.83 -15.24 -4.60
C LEU A 39 -2.79 -16.31 -4.91
N SER A 40 -1.89 -15.98 -5.82
CA SER A 40 -0.76 -16.82 -6.17
C SER A 40 0.23 -16.90 -5.01
N GLY A 41 1.18 -17.83 -5.09
CA GLY A 41 2.27 -17.93 -4.11
C GLY A 41 3.07 -16.64 -4.02
N VAL A 42 3.33 -15.97 -5.14
CA VAL A 42 4.06 -14.70 -5.18
C VAL A 42 3.23 -13.55 -4.56
N GLU A 43 1.93 -13.46 -4.86
CA GLU A 43 1.05 -12.46 -4.23
C GLU A 43 0.92 -12.67 -2.72
N LYS A 44 0.87 -13.92 -2.24
CA LYS A 44 0.90 -14.26 -0.81
C LYS A 44 2.24 -13.89 -0.17
N ALA A 45 3.35 -14.16 -0.86
CA ALA A 45 4.69 -13.82 -0.41
C ALA A 45 4.89 -12.32 -0.30
N CYS A 46 4.47 -11.54 -1.29
CA CYS A 46 4.47 -10.08 -1.25
C CYS A 46 3.64 -9.56 -0.06
N PHE A 47 2.40 -10.04 0.10
CA PHE A 47 1.53 -9.68 1.24
C PHE A 47 2.23 -9.93 2.58
N MET A 48 2.78 -11.13 2.74
CA MET A 48 3.41 -11.54 4.00
C MET A 48 4.73 -10.84 4.26
N SER A 49 5.49 -10.45 3.23
CA SER A 49 6.70 -9.63 3.39
C SER A 49 6.38 -8.33 4.11
N HIS A 50 5.32 -7.62 3.70
CA HIS A 50 4.86 -6.42 4.41
C HIS A 50 4.40 -6.73 5.84
N ALA A 51 3.59 -7.77 6.04
CA ALA A 51 3.06 -8.11 7.36
C ALA A 51 4.16 -8.51 8.36
N VAL A 52 5.15 -9.30 7.91
CA VAL A 52 6.31 -9.70 8.73
C VAL A 52 7.19 -8.49 9.05
N LEU A 53 7.44 -7.61 8.08
CA LEU A 53 8.22 -6.40 8.30
C LEU A 53 7.54 -5.48 9.33
N TRP A 54 6.21 -5.32 9.27
CA TRP A 54 5.46 -4.56 10.28
C TRP A 54 5.51 -5.22 11.66
N LYS A 55 5.40 -6.56 11.72
CA LYS A 55 5.52 -7.29 12.99
C LYS A 55 6.90 -7.09 13.61
N GLN A 56 7.96 -7.20 12.81
CA GLN A 56 9.33 -6.96 13.25
C GLN A 56 9.49 -5.52 13.80
N ALA A 57 9.03 -4.51 13.07
CA ALA A 57 9.07 -3.12 13.51
C ALA A 57 8.31 -2.88 14.83
N LEU A 58 7.17 -3.56 15.02
CA LEU A 58 6.43 -3.53 16.29
C LEU A 58 7.20 -4.18 17.44
N ASP A 59 7.89 -5.29 17.20
CA ASP A 59 8.69 -5.98 18.21
C ASP A 59 9.92 -5.15 18.61
N GLU A 60 10.52 -4.45 17.65
CA GLU A 60 11.63 -3.52 17.88
C GLU A 60 11.17 -2.20 18.54
N GLY A 61 9.86 -1.97 18.60
CA GLY A 61 9.28 -0.82 19.27
C GLY A 61 9.47 0.52 18.55
N VAL A 62 9.80 0.51 17.24
CA VAL A 62 9.98 1.74 16.47
C VAL A 62 8.65 2.46 16.23
N PRO A 63 8.62 3.81 16.18
CA PRO A 63 7.38 4.58 16.05
C PRO A 63 6.77 4.51 14.64
N TYR A 64 7.58 4.35 13.63
CA TYR A 64 7.20 4.21 12.21
C TYR A 64 8.35 3.60 11.42
N ILE A 65 8.06 3.10 10.24
CA ILE A 65 9.05 2.66 9.25
C ILE A 65 8.72 3.22 7.87
N ALA A 66 9.75 3.46 7.06
CA ALA A 66 9.64 3.67 5.62
C ALA A 66 9.90 2.35 4.90
N VAL A 67 9.01 1.94 4.04
CA VAL A 67 9.08 0.68 3.28
C VAL A 67 9.19 1.00 1.80
N PHE A 68 10.12 0.32 1.12
CA PHE A 68 10.30 0.44 -0.32
C PHE A 68 10.44 -0.95 -0.95
N GLU A 69 9.88 -1.12 -2.14
CA GLU A 69 10.16 -2.26 -3.01
C GLU A 69 11.46 -2.02 -3.79
N ASP A 70 12.04 -3.05 -4.36
CA ASP A 70 13.39 -3.03 -4.96
C ASP A 70 13.43 -2.40 -6.37
N ASP A 71 12.27 -2.21 -7.00
CA ASP A 71 12.11 -1.62 -8.33
C ASP A 71 11.74 -0.13 -8.34
N VAL A 72 11.98 0.57 -7.22
CA VAL A 72 11.64 2.00 -7.10
C VAL A 72 12.70 2.91 -7.69
N LEU A 73 12.22 3.96 -8.34
CA LEU A 73 12.98 5.16 -8.70
C LEU A 73 12.72 6.24 -7.65
N LEU A 74 13.79 6.84 -7.12
CA LEU A 74 13.70 7.95 -6.18
C LEU A 74 13.76 9.29 -6.94
N GLY A 75 12.85 10.19 -6.59
CA GLY A 75 12.76 11.54 -7.12
C GLY A 75 13.82 12.50 -6.58
N GLU A 76 13.74 13.75 -7.04
CA GLU A 76 14.60 14.83 -6.58
C GLU A 76 14.38 15.13 -5.09
N GLY A 77 15.47 15.34 -4.35
CA GLY A 77 15.42 15.68 -2.94
C GLY A 77 14.91 14.55 -2.04
N ALA A 78 14.90 13.29 -2.49
CA ALA A 78 14.48 12.15 -1.68
C ALA A 78 15.29 12.02 -0.38
N GLU A 79 16.56 12.38 -0.42
CA GLU A 79 17.46 12.41 0.74
C GLU A 79 16.97 13.33 1.86
N GLN A 80 16.29 14.45 1.54
CA GLN A 80 15.72 15.35 2.53
C GLN A 80 14.60 14.71 3.35
N PHE A 81 13.95 13.70 2.78
CA PHE A 81 12.83 12.98 3.39
C PHE A 81 13.25 11.68 4.05
N LEU A 82 14.33 11.07 3.59
CA LEU A 82 14.68 9.70 3.94
C LEU A 82 15.99 9.57 4.72
N ALA A 83 16.87 10.59 4.70
CA ALA A 83 18.10 10.57 5.50
C ALA A 83 17.84 10.88 6.97
N GLU A 84 16.84 11.72 7.25
CA GLU A 84 16.43 12.13 8.59
C GLU A 84 14.90 12.13 8.71
N ASP A 85 14.39 11.99 9.92
CA ASP A 85 12.95 11.90 10.20
C ASP A 85 12.36 13.11 10.92
N THR A 86 13.15 14.14 11.20
CA THR A 86 12.72 15.36 11.91
C THR A 86 11.48 15.98 11.26
N TRP A 87 11.43 16.07 9.93
CA TRP A 87 10.30 16.59 9.20
C TRP A 87 9.00 15.82 9.45
N LEU A 88 9.12 14.49 9.63
CA LEU A 88 8.00 13.60 9.91
C LEU A 88 7.48 13.81 11.33
N GLN A 89 8.38 13.86 12.30
CA GLN A 89 8.06 14.08 13.72
C GLN A 89 7.39 15.43 13.96
N GLU A 90 7.79 16.47 13.23
CA GLU A 90 7.17 17.80 13.33
C GLU A 90 5.75 17.87 12.76
N ARG A 91 5.37 16.95 11.87
CA ARG A 91 4.12 17.00 11.09
C ARG A 91 3.13 15.91 11.45
N PHE A 92 3.61 14.79 11.96
CA PHE A 92 2.79 13.62 12.27
C PHE A 92 3.06 13.16 13.69
N ASP A 93 2.00 13.08 14.47
CA ASP A 93 2.08 12.53 15.81
C ASP A 93 2.45 11.03 15.75
N PRO A 94 3.61 10.61 16.30
CA PRO A 94 4.07 9.22 16.27
C PRO A 94 3.11 8.26 17.00
N ASP A 95 2.29 8.81 17.91
CA ASP A 95 1.27 8.07 18.64
C ASP A 95 -0.09 8.04 17.91
N SER A 96 -0.19 8.57 16.72
CA SER A 96 -1.39 8.45 15.86
C SER A 96 -1.23 7.35 14.80
N ALA A 97 -2.38 6.85 14.30
CA ALA A 97 -2.37 5.93 13.17
C ALA A 97 -2.34 6.73 11.86
N PHE A 98 -1.33 6.52 11.02
CA PHE A 98 -1.23 7.13 9.71
C PHE A 98 -0.41 6.30 8.72
N VAL A 99 -0.67 6.51 7.45
CA VAL A 99 0.19 6.09 6.34
C VAL A 99 0.50 7.31 5.49
N VAL A 100 1.78 7.52 5.17
CA VAL A 100 2.23 8.53 4.20
C VAL A 100 2.67 7.80 2.95
N ARG A 101 1.89 7.91 1.90
CA ARG A 101 2.20 7.30 0.61
C ARG A 101 3.18 8.16 -0.16
N LEU A 102 4.33 7.60 -0.49
CA LEU A 102 5.44 8.30 -1.14
C LEU A 102 5.42 8.15 -2.67
N GLU A 103 4.78 7.08 -3.15
CA GLU A 103 4.78 6.71 -4.57
C GLU A 103 3.63 7.32 -5.38
N THR A 104 3.83 7.35 -6.70
CA THR A 104 2.78 7.54 -7.69
C THR A 104 2.77 6.40 -8.71
N MET A 105 1.57 6.07 -9.18
CA MET A 105 1.33 5.18 -10.32
C MET A 105 0.74 5.96 -11.51
N PHE A 106 0.81 7.30 -11.49
CA PHE A 106 0.25 8.21 -12.49
C PHE A 106 -1.26 8.04 -12.73
N MET A 107 -1.97 7.50 -11.75
CA MET A 107 -3.43 7.38 -11.77
C MET A 107 -4.09 8.67 -11.32
N HIS A 108 -5.31 8.91 -11.80
CA HIS A 108 -6.13 10.02 -11.29
C HIS A 108 -6.65 9.69 -9.89
N VAL A 109 -6.29 10.52 -8.94
CA VAL A 109 -6.70 10.39 -7.54
C VAL A 109 -7.50 11.61 -7.09
N LEU A 110 -8.39 11.40 -6.14
CA LEU A 110 -9.06 12.45 -5.41
C LEU A 110 -8.29 12.69 -4.11
N THR A 111 -7.99 13.95 -3.84
CA THR A 111 -7.30 14.36 -2.61
C THR A 111 -7.95 15.61 -2.04
N SER A 112 -7.90 15.76 -0.72
CA SER A 112 -8.36 16.96 0.00
C SER A 112 -7.23 17.57 0.84
N PRO A 113 -7.33 18.85 1.24
CA PRO A 113 -6.37 19.44 2.17
C PRO A 113 -6.31 18.66 3.49
N SER A 114 -5.11 18.41 3.98
CA SER A 114 -4.89 17.70 5.25
C SER A 114 -4.66 18.63 6.44
N GLY A 115 -4.28 19.89 6.18
CA GLY A 115 -3.75 20.80 7.20
C GLY A 115 -2.29 20.55 7.57
N VAL A 116 -1.65 19.50 7.05
CA VAL A 116 -0.22 19.23 7.25
C VAL A 116 0.60 20.23 6.43
N ALA A 117 1.57 20.88 7.06
CA ALA A 117 2.44 21.85 6.42
C ALA A 117 3.34 21.21 5.36
N ASP A 118 3.55 21.89 4.24
CA ASP A 118 4.45 21.47 3.18
C ASP A 118 5.89 21.30 3.69
N TYR A 119 6.66 20.43 3.04
CA TYR A 119 8.07 20.22 3.30
C TYR A 119 8.81 19.85 2.01
N GLY A 120 10.03 20.37 1.83
CA GLY A 120 10.89 20.05 0.68
C GLY A 120 10.21 20.28 -0.68
N GLY A 121 9.31 21.27 -0.77
CA GLY A 121 8.53 21.57 -1.99
C GLY A 121 7.43 20.54 -2.28
N ARG A 122 7.02 19.76 -1.30
CA ARG A 122 5.95 18.76 -1.41
C ARG A 122 4.85 18.99 -0.39
N ALA A 123 3.61 18.79 -0.80
CA ALA A 123 2.41 18.83 0.03
C ALA A 123 2.02 17.40 0.48
N PHE A 124 1.19 17.33 1.52
CA PHE A 124 0.69 16.08 2.12
C PHE A 124 -0.85 16.05 2.17
N PRO A 125 -1.56 16.17 1.04
CA PRO A 125 -3.01 16.08 1.03
C PRO A 125 -3.48 14.70 1.48
N LEU A 126 -4.69 14.64 2.05
CA LEU A 126 -5.38 13.39 2.33
C LEU A 126 -5.78 12.70 1.02
N LEU A 127 -5.53 11.41 0.92
CA LEU A 127 -6.03 10.57 -0.16
C LEU A 127 -7.52 10.27 0.11
N GLU A 128 -8.39 10.60 -0.84
CA GLU A 128 -9.85 10.47 -0.71
C GLU A 128 -10.45 9.45 -1.67
N SER A 129 -9.64 8.84 -2.52
CA SER A 129 -10.05 7.78 -3.44
C SER A 129 -9.27 6.51 -3.23
N GLU A 130 -9.89 5.38 -3.57
CA GLU A 130 -9.20 4.09 -3.62
C GLU A 130 -7.94 4.16 -4.49
N HIS A 131 -6.92 3.43 -4.08
CA HIS A 131 -5.64 3.36 -4.77
C HIS A 131 -5.04 1.95 -4.66
N CYS A 132 -3.91 1.72 -5.33
CA CYS A 132 -3.10 0.50 -5.27
C CYS A 132 -1.61 0.84 -5.30
N GLY A 133 -0.76 -0.19 -5.14
CA GLY A 133 0.68 -0.09 -5.07
C GLY A 133 1.21 0.16 -3.65
N THR A 134 2.30 -0.51 -3.32
CA THR A 134 3.00 -0.47 -2.02
C THR A 134 4.50 -0.25 -2.17
N ALA A 135 4.92 0.28 -3.33
CA ALA A 135 6.34 0.41 -3.64
C ALA A 135 7.07 1.47 -2.80
N GLY A 136 6.36 2.41 -2.20
CA GLY A 136 6.97 3.39 -1.30
C GLY A 136 5.97 4.04 -0.36
N TYR A 137 6.12 3.81 0.95
CA TYR A 137 5.26 4.42 1.98
C TYR A 137 5.95 4.47 3.35
N ILE A 138 5.49 5.40 4.20
CA ILE A 138 5.80 5.42 5.63
C ILE A 138 4.55 4.98 6.38
N ILE A 139 4.70 4.13 7.39
CA ILE A 139 3.61 3.62 8.20
C ILE A 139 3.91 3.74 9.68
N SER A 140 2.97 4.30 10.45
CA SER A 140 3.11 4.44 11.90
C SER A 140 2.87 3.13 12.64
N ARG A 141 3.41 3.05 13.88
CA ARG A 141 3.22 1.91 14.79
C ARG A 141 1.75 1.53 14.97
N LYS A 142 0.88 2.51 15.19
CA LYS A 142 -0.56 2.26 15.34
C LYS A 142 -1.21 1.75 14.07
N ALA A 143 -0.78 2.23 12.90
CA ALA A 143 -1.28 1.73 11.62
C ALA A 143 -0.80 0.29 11.35
N MET A 144 0.47 -0.04 11.63
CA MET A 144 0.98 -1.42 11.54
C MET A 144 0.15 -2.38 12.40
N ARG A 145 -0.08 -2.02 13.67
CA ARG A 145 -0.92 -2.80 14.58
C ARG A 145 -2.35 -2.94 14.07
N PHE A 146 -2.96 -1.84 13.63
CA PHE A 146 -4.30 -1.86 13.06
C PHE A 146 -4.43 -2.87 11.90
N PHE A 147 -3.50 -2.87 10.95
CA PHE A 147 -3.55 -3.81 9.83
C PHE A 147 -3.35 -5.25 10.30
N LEU A 148 -2.35 -5.53 11.12
CA LEU A 148 -2.08 -6.90 11.60
C LEU A 148 -3.25 -7.46 12.40
N ASP A 149 -3.84 -6.69 13.32
CA ASP A 149 -5.01 -7.11 14.10
C ASP A 149 -6.21 -7.42 13.20
N ARG A 150 -6.40 -6.63 12.13
CA ARG A 150 -7.47 -6.88 11.14
C ARG A 150 -7.19 -8.11 10.29
N PHE A 151 -5.96 -8.28 9.84
CA PHE A 151 -5.56 -9.40 8.98
C PHE A 151 -5.65 -10.74 9.72
N ALA A 152 -5.34 -10.76 11.00
CA ALA A 152 -5.43 -11.97 11.83
C ALA A 152 -6.82 -12.59 11.88
N VAL A 153 -7.88 -11.78 11.74
CA VAL A 153 -9.29 -12.24 11.88
C VAL A 153 -10.06 -12.23 10.57
N LEU A 154 -9.45 -11.84 9.45
CA LEU A 154 -10.16 -11.79 8.16
C LEU A 154 -10.36 -13.20 7.59
N PRO A 155 -11.60 -13.52 7.18
CA PRO A 155 -11.83 -14.75 6.44
C PRO A 155 -11.24 -14.66 5.02
N PRO A 156 -10.83 -15.81 4.44
CA PRO A 156 -10.14 -15.87 3.14
C PRO A 156 -10.81 -15.06 2.03
N GLU A 157 -12.14 -15.09 1.94
CA GLU A 157 -12.91 -14.41 0.89
C GLU A 157 -12.86 -12.89 0.97
N ARG A 158 -12.35 -12.30 2.05
CA ARG A 158 -12.20 -10.86 2.24
C ARG A 158 -10.78 -10.37 2.03
N ILE A 159 -9.82 -11.27 1.96
CA ILE A 159 -8.42 -10.91 1.71
C ILE A 159 -8.23 -10.62 0.21
N LYS A 160 -7.40 -9.65 -0.09
CA LYS A 160 -6.94 -9.26 -1.43
C LYS A 160 -5.44 -9.03 -1.38
N ALA A 161 -4.82 -8.60 -2.48
CA ALA A 161 -3.43 -8.14 -2.46
C ALA A 161 -3.24 -7.03 -1.41
N VAL A 162 -2.05 -6.94 -0.83
CA VAL A 162 -1.76 -6.07 0.34
C VAL A 162 -2.06 -4.60 0.06
N ASP A 163 -1.72 -4.12 -1.11
CA ASP A 163 -1.98 -2.76 -1.57
C ASP A 163 -3.49 -2.44 -1.60
N LEU A 164 -4.30 -3.37 -2.12
CA LEU A 164 -5.75 -3.25 -2.12
C LEU A 164 -6.35 -3.34 -0.71
N MET A 165 -5.71 -4.08 0.19
CA MET A 165 -6.14 -4.09 1.60
C MET A 165 -5.89 -2.74 2.26
N MET A 166 -4.71 -2.15 2.04
CA MET A 166 -4.32 -0.86 2.63
C MET A 166 -5.11 0.31 2.04
N PHE A 167 -5.18 0.42 0.70
CA PHE A 167 -5.62 1.63 0.01
C PHE A 167 -7.00 1.53 -0.64
N THR A 168 -7.68 0.39 -0.51
CA THR A 168 -9.04 0.19 -1.04
C THR A 168 -9.98 -0.39 0.02
N TYR A 169 -9.59 -1.49 0.68
CA TYR A 169 -10.48 -2.19 1.61
C TYR A 169 -10.59 -1.50 2.98
N PHE A 170 -9.45 -1.13 3.57
CA PHE A 170 -9.39 -0.41 4.85
C PHE A 170 -9.19 1.09 4.70
N PHE A 171 -9.15 1.56 3.46
CA PHE A 171 -9.01 2.96 3.14
C PHE A 171 -10.07 3.83 3.86
N ASP A 172 -9.63 4.96 4.44
CA ASP A 172 -10.48 5.94 5.17
C ASP A 172 -11.41 5.32 6.22
N LYS A 173 -10.98 4.22 6.85
CA LYS A 173 -11.77 3.54 7.87
C LYS A 173 -11.14 3.68 9.24
N GLU A 174 -12.01 3.89 10.25
CA GLU A 174 -11.65 3.84 11.67
C GLU A 174 -10.58 4.86 12.09
N GLY A 175 -10.55 6.04 11.43
CA GLY A 175 -9.64 7.12 11.82
C GLY A 175 -8.19 6.90 11.45
N MET A 176 -7.91 6.10 10.41
CA MET A 176 -6.58 5.91 9.87
C MET A 176 -6.42 6.69 8.56
N PRO A 177 -5.92 7.92 8.58
CA PRO A 177 -5.71 8.72 7.39
C PRO A 177 -4.56 8.19 6.55
N VAL A 178 -4.72 8.31 5.23
CA VAL A 178 -3.65 8.10 4.26
C VAL A 178 -3.32 9.44 3.62
N TYR A 179 -2.07 9.86 3.77
CA TYR A 179 -1.55 11.08 3.17
C TYR A 179 -0.81 10.73 1.88
N GLN A 180 -1.00 11.53 0.84
CA GLN A 180 -0.28 11.39 -0.43
C GLN A 180 0.76 12.48 -0.56
N VAL A 181 2.04 12.11 -0.66
CA VAL A 181 3.09 13.08 -0.98
C VAL A 181 2.91 13.58 -2.41
N SER A 182 2.87 14.90 -2.60
CA SER A 182 2.61 15.52 -3.90
C SER A 182 3.52 16.73 -4.14
N PRO A 183 4.38 16.73 -5.18
CA PRO A 183 4.70 15.63 -6.08
C PRO A 183 5.19 14.37 -5.34
N ALA A 184 5.04 13.18 -5.95
CA ALA A 184 5.47 11.92 -5.36
C ALA A 184 7.00 11.83 -5.24
N LEU A 185 7.47 11.17 -4.20
CA LEU A 185 8.88 10.99 -3.89
C LEU A 185 9.50 9.80 -4.63
N CYS A 186 8.68 8.81 -4.96
CA CYS A 186 9.11 7.64 -5.70
C CYS A 186 8.04 7.13 -6.67
N THR A 187 8.44 6.26 -7.56
CA THR A 187 7.59 5.51 -8.46
C THR A 187 8.29 4.21 -8.84
N GLN A 188 7.53 3.17 -9.23
CA GLN A 188 8.13 1.97 -9.82
C GLN A 188 8.65 2.28 -11.23
N GLU A 189 9.79 1.70 -11.60
CA GLU A 189 10.39 1.86 -12.92
C GLU A 189 9.40 1.52 -14.04
N LEU A 190 8.67 0.43 -13.89
CA LEU A 190 7.68 -0.02 -14.85
C LEU A 190 6.57 1.01 -15.10
N HIS A 191 6.08 1.66 -14.04
CA HIS A 191 5.04 2.69 -14.15
C HIS A 191 5.58 3.97 -14.78
N TYR A 192 6.81 4.34 -14.45
CA TYR A 192 7.46 5.49 -15.06
C TYR A 192 7.74 5.27 -16.55
N ALA A 193 8.25 4.10 -16.91
CA ALA A 193 8.48 3.73 -18.30
C ALA A 193 7.17 3.73 -19.12
N LYS A 194 6.08 3.21 -18.57
CA LYS A 194 4.74 3.25 -19.19
C LYS A 194 4.22 4.68 -19.34
N PHE A 195 4.41 5.51 -18.32
CA PHE A 195 4.03 6.94 -18.36
C PHE A 195 4.77 7.70 -19.46
N LEU A 196 6.07 7.44 -19.61
CA LEU A 196 6.88 8.02 -20.68
C LEU A 196 6.72 7.35 -22.04
N SER A 197 5.86 6.31 -22.17
CA SER A 197 5.74 5.47 -23.36
C SER A 197 7.06 4.79 -23.78
N GLN A 198 7.89 4.45 -22.78
CA GLN A 198 9.17 3.77 -22.96
C GLN A 198 9.06 2.28 -22.57
N ASN A 199 10.03 1.47 -23.00
CA ASN A 199 10.14 0.10 -22.54
C ASN A 199 10.69 0.06 -21.12
N SER A 200 10.07 -0.75 -20.25
CA SER A 200 10.59 -0.98 -18.91
C SER A 200 11.90 -1.76 -18.92
N MET A 201 12.84 -1.37 -18.07
CA MET A 201 14.13 -2.04 -17.88
C MET A 201 14.06 -3.09 -16.76
N LEU A 202 13.21 -2.88 -15.76
CA LEU A 202 12.99 -3.80 -14.63
C LEU A 202 11.69 -4.57 -14.86
N GLY A 203 11.71 -5.87 -14.58
CA GLY A 203 10.54 -6.73 -14.68
C GLY A 203 9.87 -6.90 -13.32
N SER A 204 8.55 -7.00 -13.30
CA SER A 204 7.81 -7.39 -12.10
C SER A 204 7.47 -8.88 -12.13
N ASP A 205 7.91 -9.63 -11.11
CA ASP A 205 7.56 -11.04 -10.96
C ASP A 205 6.07 -11.24 -10.70
N LEU A 206 5.41 -10.27 -10.07
CA LEU A 206 3.95 -10.24 -9.89
C LEU A 206 3.21 -10.13 -11.22
N GLU A 207 3.69 -9.32 -12.16
CA GLU A 207 3.06 -9.22 -13.50
C GLU A 207 3.22 -10.52 -14.28
N LYS A 208 4.42 -11.11 -14.27
CA LYS A 208 4.70 -12.40 -14.94
C LYS A 208 3.81 -13.51 -14.39
N ASP A 209 3.64 -13.58 -13.06
CA ASP A 209 2.81 -14.59 -12.40
C ASP A 209 1.31 -14.37 -12.67
N ARG A 210 0.83 -13.13 -12.70
CA ARG A 210 -0.55 -12.78 -13.07
C ARG A 210 -0.89 -13.20 -14.51
N GLU A 211 0.02 -13.06 -15.43
CA GLU A 211 -0.17 -13.50 -16.83
C GLU A 211 -0.27 -15.02 -16.95
N GLN A 212 0.57 -15.78 -16.24
CA GLN A 212 0.56 -17.24 -16.23
C GLN A 212 -0.67 -17.81 -15.49
N GLY A 213 -1.10 -17.17 -14.40
CA GLY A 213 -2.18 -17.64 -13.52
C GLY A 213 -3.60 -17.45 -14.07
N ARG A 214 -3.83 -16.65 -15.09
CA ARG A 214 -5.17 -16.32 -15.60
C ARG A 214 -5.97 -17.53 -16.14
N ARG A 215 -5.31 -18.60 -16.57
CA ARG A 215 -5.97 -19.77 -17.19
C ARG A 215 -6.53 -20.79 -16.19
N HIS A 216 -5.97 -20.90 -14.98
CA HIS A 216 -6.32 -21.97 -14.00
C HIS A 216 -7.43 -21.60 -13.02
N ARG A 217 -7.83 -20.35 -12.95
CA ARG A 217 -8.64 -19.77 -11.86
C ARG A 217 -10.16 -19.77 -12.06
N ARG A 218 -10.69 -20.29 -13.18
CA ARG A 218 -12.12 -20.12 -13.52
C ARG A 218 -13.10 -20.96 -12.70
N SER A 219 -12.77 -22.19 -12.30
CA SER A 219 -13.72 -23.11 -11.67
C SER A 219 -13.93 -22.89 -10.16
N LEU A 220 -12.87 -22.47 -9.43
CA LEU A 220 -12.94 -22.20 -7.99
C LEU A 220 -13.62 -20.86 -7.67
N LYS A 221 -13.69 -19.96 -8.65
CA LYS A 221 -14.24 -18.62 -8.53
C LYS A 221 -15.72 -18.59 -8.15
N VAL A 222 -16.52 -19.53 -8.67
CA VAL A 222 -17.99 -19.56 -8.49
C VAL A 222 -18.39 -19.77 -7.04
N MET A 223 -17.78 -20.71 -6.33
CA MET A 223 -18.13 -21.02 -4.93
C MET A 223 -17.71 -19.93 -3.96
N PHE A 224 -16.59 -19.28 -4.24
CA PHE A 224 -16.05 -18.17 -3.45
C PHE A 224 -16.86 -16.88 -3.67
N ASP A 225 -17.29 -16.63 -4.88
CA ASP A 225 -18.16 -15.50 -5.22
C ASP A 225 -19.56 -15.65 -4.61
N LEU A 226 -20.05 -16.88 -4.39
CA LEU A 226 -21.31 -17.14 -3.70
C LEU A 226 -21.25 -16.75 -2.20
N LYS A 227 -20.19 -17.13 -1.50
CA LYS A 227 -19.95 -16.72 -0.10
C LYS A 227 -19.80 -15.19 0.01
N ARG A 228 -19.17 -14.56 -0.97
CA ARG A 228 -19.02 -13.11 -1.06
C ARG A 228 -20.35 -12.40 -1.33
N ALA A 229 -21.27 -13.02 -2.06
CA ALA A 229 -22.59 -12.46 -2.39
C ALA A 229 -23.53 -12.39 -1.17
N LEU A 230 -23.48 -13.36 -0.26
CA LEU A 230 -24.31 -13.41 0.94
C LEU A 230 -24.05 -12.27 1.92
N GLY A 231 -22.87 -11.62 1.87
CA GLY A 231 -22.55 -10.45 2.69
C GLY A 231 -22.87 -9.09 2.05
N LYS A 232 -23.65 -9.03 0.97
CA LYS A 232 -23.84 -7.81 0.15
C LYS A 232 -24.70 -6.71 0.79
N PHE A 233 -25.77 -7.06 1.48
CA PHE A 233 -26.82 -6.12 1.88
C PHE A 233 -26.36 -5.00 2.84
N GLY A 234 -25.51 -5.28 3.81
CA GLY A 234 -24.98 -4.25 4.73
C GLY A 234 -23.92 -3.33 4.09
N ARG A 235 -23.28 -3.81 3.03
CA ARG A 235 -22.20 -3.08 2.32
C ARG A 235 -22.73 -2.06 1.32
N GLU A 236 -23.91 -2.25 0.76
CA GLU A 236 -24.47 -1.36 -0.27
C GLU A 236 -24.79 0.04 0.28
N LYS A 237 -25.36 0.12 1.50
CA LYS A 237 -25.64 1.41 2.14
C LYS A 237 -24.35 2.20 2.41
N LYS A 238 -23.33 1.54 2.94
CA LYS A 238 -22.01 2.16 3.21
C LYS A 238 -21.33 2.59 1.90
N LYS A 239 -21.39 1.76 0.88
CA LYS A 239 -20.83 2.05 -0.45
C LYS A 239 -21.52 3.24 -1.14
N ARG A 240 -22.84 3.38 -0.97
CA ARG A 240 -23.60 4.56 -1.46
C ARG A 240 -23.19 5.84 -0.75
N MET A 241 -23.05 5.83 0.57
CA MET A 241 -22.60 7.00 1.33
C MET A 241 -21.17 7.40 0.96
N GLU A 242 -20.28 6.44 0.82
CA GLU A 242 -18.90 6.66 0.41
C GLU A 242 -18.80 7.22 -1.02
N SER A 243 -19.62 6.69 -1.94
CA SER A 243 -19.73 7.17 -3.31
C SER A 243 -20.31 8.60 -3.39
N GLN A 244 -21.29 8.94 -2.54
CA GLN A 244 -21.83 10.29 -2.46
C GLN A 244 -20.78 11.28 -1.91
N ARG A 245 -20.10 10.94 -0.82
CA ARG A 245 -19.01 11.74 -0.27
C ARG A 245 -17.92 11.98 -1.31
N GLN A 246 -17.47 10.93 -2.01
CA GLN A 246 -16.48 11.08 -3.08
C GLN A 246 -16.95 11.99 -4.21
N ALA A 247 -18.21 11.86 -4.62
CA ALA A 247 -18.78 12.73 -5.67
C ALA A 247 -18.85 14.22 -5.24
N GLU A 248 -19.12 14.49 -3.97
CA GLU A 248 -19.10 15.85 -3.42
C GLU A 248 -17.66 16.41 -3.36
N LEU A 249 -16.71 15.63 -2.87
CA LEU A 249 -15.30 16.03 -2.84
C LEU A 249 -14.74 16.22 -4.26
N GLU A 250 -15.15 15.38 -5.21
CA GLU A 250 -14.73 15.51 -6.60
C GLU A 250 -15.22 16.80 -7.26
N LYS A 251 -16.43 17.27 -6.92
CA LYS A 251 -16.93 18.57 -7.38
C LYS A 251 -16.12 19.74 -6.84
N VAL A 252 -15.61 19.62 -5.61
CA VAL A 252 -14.85 20.70 -4.95
C VAL A 252 -13.38 20.69 -5.34
N TYR A 253 -12.75 19.54 -5.34
CA TYR A 253 -11.28 19.41 -5.47
C TYR A 253 -10.82 18.84 -6.82
N GLY A 254 -11.70 18.17 -7.56
CA GLY A 254 -11.37 17.48 -8.81
C GLY A 254 -10.45 16.27 -8.60
N ARG A 255 -10.29 15.46 -9.65
CA ARG A 255 -9.27 14.40 -9.70
C ARG A 255 -8.03 14.90 -10.38
N ARG A 256 -6.87 14.52 -9.87
CA ARG A 256 -5.58 14.89 -10.43
C ARG A 256 -4.62 13.72 -10.46
N VAL A 257 -3.67 13.79 -11.38
CA VAL A 257 -2.53 12.86 -11.39
C VAL A 257 -1.46 13.42 -10.46
N ILE A 258 -0.94 12.57 -9.58
CA ILE A 258 0.21 12.92 -8.75
C ILE A 258 1.46 12.72 -9.60
N LEU A 259 2.18 13.78 -9.86
CA LEU A 259 3.40 13.75 -10.65
C LEU A 259 4.55 13.21 -9.79
N PHE A 260 5.50 12.57 -10.46
CA PHE A 260 6.79 12.21 -9.93
C PHE A 260 7.78 13.34 -10.22
N LYS A 261 8.57 13.71 -9.21
CA LYS A 261 9.58 14.74 -9.35
C LYS A 261 10.86 14.36 -8.61
#